data_6bed26bb56b738ef9ee2bdc4c56b1a0e
#
_entry.id   6bed26bb56b738ef9ee2bdc4c56b1a0e
#
_cell.length_a   1.000
_cell.length_b   1.000
_cell.length_c   1.000
_cell.angle_alpha   90.00
_cell.angle_beta   90.00
_cell.angle_gamma   90.00
#
_symmetry.space_group_name_H-M   'P 1'
#
loop_
_entity.id
_entity.type
_entity.pdbx_description
1 polymer ?
#
loop_
_entity_poly.entity_id
_entity_poly.type
_entity_poly.pdbx_seq_one_letter_code
_entity_poly.pdbx_strand_id
1 'polypeptide(L)' 'MAKDLVCGMDVDEKKSTKAKYNGKEYYFCSSACKKVFEKNPEKFGGR' A
#
# COMPACT_ATOMS: atom_id res chain seq x y z
N MET A 1 -7.85 -7.96 7.48
CA MET A 1 -6.90 -8.18 6.41
C MET A 1 -7.00 -7.04 5.40
N ALA A 2 -5.88 -6.63 4.86
CA ALA A 2 -5.83 -5.51 3.93
C ALA A 2 -5.47 -6.00 2.54
N LYS A 3 -5.64 -5.12 1.56
CA LYS A 3 -5.33 -5.46 0.19
C LYS A 3 -4.24 -4.53 -0.33
N ASP A 4 -3.24 -5.12 -0.98
CA ASP A 4 -2.14 -4.39 -1.58
C ASP A 4 -2.63 -3.69 -2.85
N LEU A 5 -2.52 -2.38 -2.88
CA LEU A 5 -2.98 -1.60 -4.03
C LEU A 5 -2.08 -1.79 -5.25
N VAL A 6 -0.82 -2.12 -5.03
CA VAL A 6 0.13 -2.30 -6.12
C VAL A 6 0.02 -3.69 -6.72
N CYS A 7 0.09 -4.71 -5.88
CA CYS A 7 0.02 -6.09 -6.34
C CYS A 7 -1.41 -6.60 -6.48
N GLY A 8 -2.32 -6.04 -5.72
CA GLY A 8 -3.70 -6.49 -5.71
C GLY A 8 -3.93 -7.76 -4.93
N MET A 9 -2.97 -8.14 -4.09
CA MET A 9 -3.06 -9.35 -3.29
C MET A 9 -3.45 -9.04 -1.85
N ASP A 10 -4.09 -10.00 -1.20
CA ASP A 10 -4.41 -9.82 0.20
C ASP A 10 -3.16 -9.92 1.04
N VAL A 11 -3.03 -9.03 2.01
CA VAL A 11 -1.88 -8.99 2.89
C VAL A 11 -2.33 -8.93 4.34
N ASP A 12 -1.46 -9.40 5.23
CA ASP A 12 -1.72 -9.39 6.65
C ASP A 12 -1.33 -8.01 7.20
N GLU A 13 -2.27 -7.33 7.83
CA GLU A 13 -2.03 -5.99 8.36
C GLU A 13 -0.88 -5.96 9.36
N LYS A 14 -0.66 -7.06 10.05
CA LYS A 14 0.39 -7.12 11.04
C LYS A 14 1.76 -7.38 10.44
N LYS A 15 1.80 -8.09 9.32
CA LYS A 15 3.06 -8.49 8.69
C LYS A 15 3.42 -7.66 7.48
N SER A 16 2.44 -6.96 6.92
CA SER A 16 2.66 -6.20 5.70
C SER A 16 3.33 -4.86 5.99
N THR A 17 3.88 -4.28 4.94
CA THR A 17 4.46 -2.95 5.03
C THR A 17 3.34 -1.92 5.04
N LYS A 18 3.37 -1.03 6.00
CA LYS A 18 2.33 -0.04 6.18
C LYS A 18 2.75 1.32 5.63
N ALA A 19 1.85 1.98 4.95
CA ALA A 19 2.08 3.34 4.46
C ALA A 19 0.84 4.17 4.72
N LYS A 20 1.05 5.47 4.92
CA LYS A 20 -0.06 6.37 5.16
C LYS A 20 -0.02 7.48 4.12
N TYR A 21 -1.14 7.72 3.48
CA TYR A 21 -1.25 8.76 2.48
C TYR A 21 -2.61 9.42 2.55
N ASN A 22 -2.59 10.75 2.62
CA ASN A 22 -3.81 11.56 2.60
C ASN A 22 -4.82 11.14 3.67
N GLY A 23 -4.32 10.80 4.85
CA GLY A 23 -5.16 10.43 5.97
C GLY A 23 -5.64 8.98 5.96
N LYS A 24 -5.21 8.20 4.98
CA LYS A 24 -5.60 6.80 4.87
C LYS A 24 -4.38 5.90 5.02
N GLU A 25 -4.60 4.73 5.59
CA GLU A 25 -3.54 3.74 5.76
C GLU A 25 -3.64 2.68 4.69
N TYR A 26 -2.50 2.36 4.11
CA TYR A 26 -2.41 1.35 3.07
C TYR A 26 -1.37 0.31 3.46
N TYR A 27 -1.57 -0.91 2.98
CA TYR A 27 -0.69 -2.02 3.31
C TYR A 27 -0.15 -2.64 2.02
N PHE A 28 1.09 -3.09 2.07
CA PHE A 28 1.76 -3.64 0.90
C PHE A 28 2.45 -4.94 1.24
N CYS A 29 2.54 -5.82 0.26
CA CYS A 29 3.14 -7.13 0.48
C CYS A 29 4.65 -7.05 0.73
N SER A 30 5.29 -5.95 0.30
CA SER A 30 6.71 -5.77 0.52
C SER A 30 7.05 -4.29 0.45
N SER A 31 8.27 -3.96 0.87
CA SER A 31 8.74 -2.57 0.79
C SER A 31 8.88 -2.10 -0.65
N ALA A 32 9.10 -3.01 -1.57
CA ALA A 32 9.18 -2.66 -2.99
C ALA A 32 7.85 -2.09 -3.46
N CYS A 33 6.75 -2.72 -3.09
CA CYS A 33 5.42 -2.23 -3.44
C CYS A 33 5.15 -0.87 -2.79
N LYS A 34 5.61 -0.71 -1.55
CA LYS A 34 5.47 0.57 -0.88
C LYS A 34 6.20 1.68 -1.62
N LYS A 35 7.39 1.40 -2.12
CA LYS A 35 8.16 2.39 -2.86
C LYS A 35 7.47 2.75 -4.17
N VAL A 36 6.89 1.78 -4.84
CA VAL A 36 6.14 2.04 -6.06
C VAL A 36 4.98 2.98 -5.76
N PHE A 37 4.27 2.71 -4.66
CA PHE A 37 3.17 3.56 -4.24
C PHE A 37 3.65 4.97 -3.93
N GLU A 38 4.77 5.12 -3.23
CA GLU A 38 5.28 6.42 -2.86
C GLU A 38 5.70 7.26 -4.07
N LYS A 39 6.13 6.61 -5.14
CA LYS A 39 6.47 7.32 -6.36
C LYS A 39 5.24 7.87 -7.07
N ASN A 40 4.15 7.14 -7.03
CA ASN A 40 2.92 7.55 -7.70
C ASN A 40 1.72 7.31 -6.80
N PRO A 41 1.64 8.00 -5.65
CA PRO A 41 0.54 7.77 -4.72
C PRO A 41 -0.82 8.11 -5.31
N GLU A 42 -0.87 9.10 -6.18
CA GLU A 42 -2.14 9.50 -6.79
C GLU A 42 -2.70 8.41 -7.68
N LYS A 43 -1.82 7.62 -8.29
CA LYS A 43 -2.24 6.56 -9.19
C LYS A 43 -2.92 5.43 -8.44
N PHE A 44 -2.48 5.18 -7.20
CA PHE A 44 -3.00 4.05 -6.42
C PHE A 44 -3.98 4.47 -5.35
N GLY A 45 -3.72 5.56 -4.67
CA GLY A 45 -4.52 5.94 -3.53
C GLY A 45 -5.09 7.34 -3.53
N GLY A 46 -4.80 8.13 -4.53
CA GLY A 46 -5.22 9.51 -4.56
C GLY A 46 -6.61 9.76 -5.11
N ARG A 47 -7.33 8.71 -5.35
CA ARG A 47 -8.67 8.85 -5.96
C ARG A 47 -9.75 8.87 -4.92
#